data_59c7c39e2624c8c28e50fc5a6148687a
#
_entry.id   59c7c39e2624c8c28e50fc5a6148687a
#
_cell.length_a   1.000
_cell.length_b   1.000
_cell.length_c   1.000
_cell.angle_alpha   90.00
_cell.angle_beta   90.00
_cell.angle_gamma   90.00
#
_symmetry.space_group_name_H-M   'P 1'
#
loop_
_entity.id
_entity.type
_entity.pdbx_description
1 polymer ?
#
loop_
_entity_poly.entity_id
_entity_poly.type
_entity_poly.pdbx_seq_one_letter_code
_entity_poly.pdbx_strand_id
1 'polypeptide(L)'
;VIVGIEGSFRLKMGWVFPNHKDFMLCNFDAAKQLDMSKVDAFIQTNVLGAIKNNMKDQHDFMDNTGKPRIVVEQATFRKNIDFDKPETCYYKVGLNHFTYDEGIFYNKNSPSDRWEKIKKEQNIEIKPWRHMQYTGNEYILFLLQNPIDTSLNPLIESGIRYDDWINKTIRDIRSVTNKKIKIRLHPRFQSRFDLHTLSLLGVEISNEYDGWNKSNGGDSLYKDLKNAWACVTFSSNAATEAICEGVPVVNLHKSSFSWPVSYHTLDILAQDMIECNFDRIQWLYDCAYTQWTLEEINSGIVHRRLLDGNRT
;
A
#
# COMPACT_ATOMS: atom_id res chain seq x y z
N VAL A 1 -3.60 -5.85 27.81
CA VAL A 1 -3.47 -4.43 27.41
C VAL A 1 -2.66 -4.34 26.12
N ILE A 2 -3.07 -3.45 25.21
CA ILE A 2 -2.36 -3.15 23.97
C ILE A 2 -1.57 -1.85 24.18
N VAL A 3 -0.26 -1.89 24.02
CA VAL A 3 0.64 -0.79 24.36
C VAL A 3 1.13 -0.07 23.11
N GLY A 4 0.91 1.24 23.04
CA GLY A 4 1.59 2.13 22.10
C GLY A 4 2.76 2.82 22.77
N ILE A 5 3.90 2.88 22.09
CA ILE A 5 5.07 3.63 22.57
C ILE A 5 5.14 4.95 21.82
N GLU A 6 5.22 6.07 22.56
CA GLU A 6 5.41 7.39 21.95
C GLU A 6 6.62 7.36 21.01
N GLY A 7 6.43 7.82 19.78
CA GLY A 7 7.48 7.79 18.75
C GLY A 7 7.31 6.64 17.75
N SER A 8 7.12 5.37 18.17
CA SER A 8 6.75 4.29 17.26
C SER A 8 5.30 4.43 16.78
N PHE A 9 4.48 5.07 17.60
CA PHE A 9 3.15 5.51 17.26
C PHE A 9 3.19 6.98 16.82
N ARG A 10 3.08 7.23 15.52
CA ARG A 10 3.06 8.59 14.96
C ARG A 10 1.68 8.96 14.46
N LEU A 11 1.21 10.13 14.87
CA LEU A 11 0.03 10.74 14.25
C LEU A 11 0.32 11.01 12.77
N LYS A 12 -0.36 10.29 11.89
CA LYS A 12 -0.26 10.48 10.45
C LYS A 12 -1.67 10.54 9.87
N MET A 13 -1.93 11.53 9.03
CA MET A 13 -3.16 11.57 8.23
C MET A 13 -4.42 11.40 9.06
N GLY A 14 -4.55 12.19 10.14
CA GLY A 14 -5.72 12.16 11.03
C GLY A 14 -5.77 10.98 12.00
N TRP A 15 -4.82 10.04 11.94
CA TRP A 15 -4.77 8.96 12.90
C TRP A 15 -4.53 9.48 14.31
N VAL A 16 -5.37 9.07 15.26
CA VAL A 16 -5.24 9.33 16.70
C VAL A 16 -5.12 8.02 17.45
N PHE A 17 -4.44 8.05 18.61
CA PHE A 17 -4.31 6.84 19.43
C PHE A 17 -5.71 6.34 19.85
N PRO A 18 -5.97 5.02 19.77
CA PRO A 18 -7.31 4.49 20.05
C PRO A 18 -7.80 4.83 21.46
N ASN A 19 -9.01 5.36 21.54
CA ASN A 19 -9.70 5.63 22.80
C ASN A 19 -10.54 4.42 23.24
N HIS A 20 -9.88 3.42 23.80
CA HIS A 20 -10.53 2.21 24.32
C HIS A 20 -9.76 1.70 25.55
N LYS A 21 -10.46 1.11 26.51
CA LYS A 21 -9.89 0.63 27.79
C LYS A 21 -8.73 -0.39 27.63
N ASP A 22 -8.67 -1.09 26.51
CA ASP A 22 -7.64 -2.09 26.24
C ASP A 22 -6.35 -1.47 25.70
N PHE A 23 -6.32 -0.16 25.40
CA PHE A 23 -5.17 0.54 24.86
C PHE A 23 -4.51 1.46 25.88
N MET A 24 -3.20 1.48 25.89
CA MET A 24 -2.38 2.34 26.72
C MET A 24 -1.25 2.97 25.89
N LEU A 25 -1.11 4.29 25.96
CA LEU A 25 0.03 5.02 25.38
C LEU A 25 1.02 5.37 26.49
N CYS A 26 2.29 5.09 26.30
CA CYS A 26 3.34 5.45 27.24
C CYS A 26 4.63 5.84 26.52
N ASN A 27 5.54 6.53 27.23
CA ASN A 27 6.89 6.75 26.73
C ASN A 27 7.73 5.47 26.78
N PHE A 28 8.91 5.49 26.13
CA PHE A 28 9.73 4.29 25.98
C PHE A 28 10.29 3.77 27.33
N ASP A 29 10.64 4.67 28.26
CA ASP A 29 11.16 4.25 29.56
C ASP A 29 10.08 3.58 30.43
N ALA A 30 8.85 4.12 30.38
CA ALA A 30 7.72 3.48 31.03
C ALA A 30 7.40 2.12 30.40
N ALA A 31 7.51 1.98 29.07
CA ALA A 31 7.29 0.70 28.37
C ALA A 31 8.24 -0.40 28.86
N LYS A 32 9.51 -0.07 29.14
CA LYS A 32 10.51 -1.01 29.66
C LYS A 32 10.23 -1.52 31.08
N GLN A 33 9.38 -0.80 31.83
CA GLN A 33 9.01 -1.16 33.21
C GLN A 33 7.69 -1.94 33.29
N LEU A 34 7.03 -2.18 32.18
CA LEU A 34 5.77 -2.91 32.17
C LEU A 34 5.94 -4.40 32.51
N ASP A 35 4.98 -4.91 33.25
CA ASP A 35 4.80 -6.36 33.44
C ASP A 35 4.30 -6.95 32.11
N MET A 36 5.20 -7.58 31.35
CA MET A 36 4.91 -8.17 30.05
C MET A 36 3.84 -9.27 30.11
N SER A 37 3.56 -9.86 31.28
CA SER A 37 2.46 -10.83 31.41
C SER A 37 1.08 -10.19 31.20
N LYS A 38 0.97 -8.87 31.40
CA LYS A 38 -0.25 -8.09 31.21
C LYS A 38 -0.34 -7.40 29.85
N VAL A 39 0.70 -7.49 29.03
CA VAL A 39 0.74 -6.93 27.67
C VAL A 39 0.31 -8.01 26.69
N ASP A 40 -0.76 -7.76 25.94
CA ASP A 40 -1.28 -8.67 24.91
C ASP A 40 -0.59 -8.42 23.57
N ALA A 41 -0.38 -7.16 23.23
CA ALA A 41 0.24 -6.72 21.97
C ALA A 41 0.82 -5.31 22.09
N PHE A 42 1.69 -4.95 21.13
CA PHE A 42 2.04 -3.56 20.87
C PHE A 42 1.25 -3.02 19.67
N ILE A 43 1.00 -1.69 19.64
CA ILE A 43 0.42 -1.02 18.49
C ILE A 43 1.38 0.06 17.99
N GLN A 44 1.58 0.12 16.69
CA GLN A 44 2.46 1.08 16.04
C GLN A 44 1.91 1.54 14.69
N THR A 45 2.35 2.70 14.23
CA THR A 45 2.12 3.15 12.86
C THR A 45 3.34 2.84 12.02
N ASN A 46 3.18 2.06 10.95
CA ASN A 46 4.28 1.64 10.12
C ASN A 46 5.18 0.56 10.77
N VAL A 47 6.21 0.14 10.07
CA VAL A 47 7.26 -0.75 10.56
C VAL A 47 8.63 -0.08 10.43
N LEU A 48 9.66 -0.65 11.02
CA LEU A 48 11.02 -0.14 10.89
C LEU A 48 11.43 -0.16 9.41
N GLY A 49 11.85 0.99 8.90
CA GLY A 49 12.36 1.11 7.53
C GLY A 49 13.87 0.95 7.48
N ALA A 50 14.38 0.27 6.47
CA ALA A 50 15.82 0.09 6.25
C ALA A 50 16.60 1.42 6.18
N ILE A 51 15.92 2.50 5.74
CA ILE A 51 16.54 3.84 5.64
C ILE A 51 16.28 4.71 6.89
N LYS A 52 15.23 4.42 7.66
CA LYS A 52 14.80 5.25 8.81
C LYS A 52 14.96 4.49 10.11
N ASN A 53 16.09 4.65 10.73
CA ASN A 53 16.48 3.90 11.92
C ASN A 53 16.26 4.66 13.24
N ASN A 54 15.60 5.83 13.22
CA ASN A 54 15.46 6.68 14.41
C ASN A 54 14.58 6.10 15.53
N MET A 55 13.93 4.95 15.29
CA MET A 55 13.12 4.25 16.27
C MET A 55 13.59 2.80 16.50
N LYS A 56 14.83 2.50 16.10
CA LYS A 56 15.37 1.14 16.16
C LYS A 56 15.28 0.53 17.55
N ASP A 57 15.67 1.27 18.58
CA ASP A 57 15.66 0.76 19.97
C ASP A 57 14.26 0.36 20.45
N GLN A 58 13.21 1.10 20.04
CA GLN A 58 11.83 0.77 20.37
C GLN A 58 11.36 -0.48 19.61
N HIS A 59 11.72 -0.61 18.35
CA HIS A 59 11.41 -1.78 17.55
C HIS A 59 12.13 -3.02 18.08
N ASP A 60 13.43 -2.92 18.35
CA ASP A 60 14.22 -4.00 18.94
C ASP A 60 13.64 -4.44 20.31
N PHE A 61 13.22 -3.48 21.13
CA PHE A 61 12.56 -3.78 22.39
C PHE A 61 11.26 -4.57 22.17
N MET A 62 10.37 -4.10 21.29
CA MET A 62 9.11 -4.79 21.01
C MET A 62 9.35 -6.19 20.46
N ASP A 63 10.33 -6.37 19.57
CA ASP A 63 10.70 -7.66 18.98
C ASP A 63 11.20 -8.63 20.06
N ASN A 64 12.06 -8.16 20.97
CA ASN A 64 12.62 -8.98 22.06
C ASN A 64 11.57 -9.44 23.06
N THR A 65 10.39 -8.80 23.13
CA THR A 65 9.30 -9.27 24.02
C THR A 65 8.56 -10.49 23.48
N GLY A 66 8.68 -10.78 22.18
CA GLY A 66 7.90 -11.83 21.52
C GLY A 66 6.40 -11.55 21.42
N LYS A 67 5.94 -10.34 21.80
CA LYS A 67 4.52 -9.97 21.71
C LYS A 67 4.13 -9.60 20.28
N PRO A 68 2.91 -9.94 19.84
CA PRO A 68 2.44 -9.52 18.53
C PRO A 68 2.38 -7.99 18.40
N ARG A 69 2.55 -7.49 17.19
CA ARG A 69 2.47 -6.07 16.88
C ARG A 69 1.27 -5.79 16.00
N ILE A 70 0.39 -4.91 16.43
CA ILE A 70 -0.69 -4.36 15.62
C ILE A 70 -0.10 -3.19 14.82
N VAL A 71 -0.05 -3.32 13.52
CA VAL A 71 0.52 -2.31 12.63
C VAL A 71 -0.61 -1.59 11.91
N VAL A 72 -0.62 -0.27 12.01
CA VAL A 72 -1.61 0.61 11.39
C VAL A 72 -0.94 1.41 10.28
N GLU A 73 -1.52 1.39 9.09
CA GLU A 73 -1.05 2.11 7.93
C GLU A 73 -2.23 2.64 7.11
N GLN A 74 -1.96 3.47 6.13
CA GLN A 74 -2.97 3.97 5.21
C GLN A 74 -3.72 2.83 4.53
N ALA A 75 -5.02 3.01 4.37
CA ALA A 75 -5.87 2.04 3.68
C ALA A 75 -5.42 1.80 2.23
N THR A 76 -5.79 0.64 1.72
CA THR A 76 -5.58 0.27 0.32
C THR A 76 -6.50 1.08 -0.60
N PHE A 77 -7.79 1.19 -0.24
CA PHE A 77 -8.76 2.02 -0.97
C PHE A 77 -8.89 3.37 -0.27
N ARG A 78 -8.57 4.46 -1.01
CA ARG A 78 -8.44 5.83 -0.47
C ARG A 78 -9.10 6.90 -1.33
N LYS A 79 -9.99 6.53 -2.23
CA LYS A 79 -10.68 7.49 -3.08
C LYS A 79 -11.59 8.38 -2.21
N ASN A 80 -11.61 9.68 -2.48
CA ASN A 80 -12.43 10.67 -1.77
C ASN A 80 -12.20 10.78 -0.25
N ILE A 81 -11.02 10.41 0.25
CA ILE A 81 -10.66 10.55 1.65
C ILE A 81 -10.18 11.97 1.94
N ASP A 82 -10.72 12.57 2.99
CA ASP A 82 -10.24 13.84 3.57
C ASP A 82 -9.46 13.55 4.86
N PHE A 83 -8.15 13.69 4.79
CA PHE A 83 -7.29 13.44 5.96
C PHE A 83 -7.42 14.48 7.08
N ASP A 84 -8.09 15.61 6.84
CA ASP A 84 -8.45 16.57 7.89
C ASP A 84 -9.73 16.14 8.63
N LYS A 85 -10.42 15.10 8.13
CA LYS A 85 -11.60 14.49 8.73
C LYS A 85 -11.35 13.00 9.00
N PRO A 86 -10.60 12.67 10.07
CA PRO A 86 -10.17 11.31 10.37
C PRO A 86 -11.33 10.31 10.51
N GLU A 87 -12.54 10.78 10.85
CA GLU A 87 -13.76 9.98 10.91
C GLU A 87 -14.21 9.45 9.53
N THR A 88 -13.74 10.07 8.43
CA THR A 88 -14.02 9.61 7.06
C THR A 88 -12.96 8.66 6.52
N CYS A 89 -11.89 8.47 7.27
CA CYS A 89 -10.74 7.68 6.83
C CYS A 89 -10.86 6.21 7.22
N TYR A 90 -10.36 5.36 6.33
CA TYR A 90 -10.06 3.96 6.64
C TYR A 90 -8.56 3.78 6.85
N TYR A 91 -8.22 2.87 7.73
CA TYR A 91 -6.84 2.49 8.05
C TYR A 91 -6.68 0.99 7.86
N LYS A 92 -5.61 0.58 7.24
CA LYS A 92 -5.22 -0.81 7.15
C LYS A 92 -4.62 -1.22 8.49
N VAL A 93 -5.11 -2.31 9.07
CA VAL A 93 -4.68 -2.79 10.37
C VAL A 93 -4.38 -4.29 10.26
N GLY A 94 -3.15 -4.67 10.54
CA GLY A 94 -2.71 -6.07 10.51
C GLY A 94 -1.79 -6.41 11.68
N LEU A 95 -1.51 -7.69 11.89
CA LEU A 95 -0.50 -8.13 12.83
C LEU A 95 0.86 -8.21 12.15
N ASN A 96 1.88 -7.79 12.87
CA ASN A 96 3.30 -7.87 12.61
C ASN A 96 3.78 -7.02 11.44
N HIS A 97 3.02 -6.90 10.37
CA HIS A 97 3.35 -6.08 9.21
C HIS A 97 2.12 -5.49 8.53
N PHE A 98 2.33 -4.55 7.61
CA PHE A 98 1.26 -3.89 6.85
C PHE A 98 1.24 -4.29 5.36
N THR A 99 2.21 -5.07 4.88
CA THR A 99 2.27 -5.55 3.50
C THR A 99 1.45 -6.82 3.31
N TYR A 100 1.16 -7.15 2.06
CA TYR A 100 0.31 -8.31 1.75
C TYR A 100 0.96 -9.64 2.16
N ASP A 101 2.26 -9.79 1.95
CA ASP A 101 3.00 -11.03 2.17
C ASP A 101 3.40 -11.27 3.63
N GLU A 102 3.63 -10.21 4.42
CA GLU A 102 4.13 -10.32 5.79
C GLU A 102 3.07 -10.01 6.85
N GLY A 103 2.04 -9.24 6.48
CA GLY A 103 0.96 -8.89 7.39
C GLY A 103 -0.04 -10.03 7.57
N ILE A 104 -0.56 -10.20 8.79
CA ILE A 104 -1.63 -11.14 9.10
C ILE A 104 -2.91 -10.33 9.31
N PHE A 105 -3.93 -10.57 8.46
CA PHE A 105 -5.17 -9.79 8.44
C PHE A 105 -6.42 -10.63 8.70
N TYR A 106 -6.30 -11.97 8.66
CA TYR A 106 -7.42 -12.92 8.76
C TYR A 106 -8.57 -12.59 7.80
N ASN A 107 -8.23 -12.27 6.55
CA ASN A 107 -9.14 -11.73 5.55
C ASN A 107 -9.42 -12.67 4.37
N LYS A 108 -9.09 -13.94 4.46
CA LYS A 108 -9.34 -14.91 3.37
C LYS A 108 -10.81 -15.31 3.33
N ASN A 109 -11.38 -15.33 2.12
CA ASN A 109 -12.79 -15.66 1.86
C ASN A 109 -13.76 -14.77 2.64
N SER A 110 -13.43 -13.48 2.76
CA SER A 110 -14.25 -12.50 3.44
C SER A 110 -15.61 -12.32 2.75
N PRO A 111 -16.69 -12.00 3.48
CA PRO A 111 -17.98 -11.65 2.90
C PRO A 111 -17.96 -10.27 2.22
N SER A 112 -18.99 -9.96 1.44
CA SER A 112 -19.06 -8.75 0.62
C SER A 112 -19.39 -7.47 1.37
N ASP A 113 -19.97 -7.56 2.56
CA ASP A 113 -20.59 -6.46 3.32
C ASP A 113 -19.66 -5.24 3.51
N ARG A 114 -18.41 -5.47 3.92
CA ARG A 114 -17.43 -4.39 4.07
C ARG A 114 -17.05 -3.74 2.75
N TRP A 115 -16.89 -4.55 1.72
CA TRP A 115 -16.60 -4.02 0.40
C TRP A 115 -17.72 -3.13 -0.12
N GLU A 116 -18.97 -3.57 -0.01
CA GLU A 116 -20.11 -2.78 -0.46
C GLU A 116 -20.23 -1.46 0.31
N LYS A 117 -19.93 -1.46 1.62
CA LYS A 117 -19.84 -0.23 2.43
C LYS A 117 -18.76 0.71 1.90
N ILE A 118 -17.50 0.25 1.80
CA ILE A 118 -16.35 1.06 1.35
C ILE A 118 -16.56 1.57 -0.07
N LYS A 119 -17.01 0.70 -0.97
CA LYS A 119 -17.32 1.04 -2.36
C LYS A 119 -18.30 2.19 -2.47
N LYS A 120 -19.38 2.15 -1.68
CA LYS A 120 -20.41 3.19 -1.64
C LYS A 120 -19.87 4.49 -1.04
N GLU A 121 -19.21 4.44 0.11
CA GLU A 121 -18.72 5.61 0.82
C GLU A 121 -17.62 6.35 0.04
N GLN A 122 -16.76 5.61 -0.65
CA GLN A 122 -15.66 6.18 -1.43
C GLN A 122 -16.00 6.37 -2.90
N ASN A 123 -17.22 6.05 -3.33
CA ASN A 123 -17.66 6.12 -4.74
C ASN A 123 -16.67 5.40 -5.68
N ILE A 124 -16.34 4.14 -5.36
CA ILE A 124 -15.45 3.32 -6.18
C ILE A 124 -16.28 2.57 -7.23
N GLU A 125 -15.90 2.70 -8.48
CA GLU A 125 -16.45 1.93 -9.59
C GLU A 125 -15.44 0.85 -10.00
N ILE A 126 -15.95 -0.35 -10.27
CA ILE A 126 -15.13 -1.46 -10.81
C ILE A 126 -15.44 -1.60 -12.28
N LYS A 127 -14.50 -1.19 -13.11
CA LYS A 127 -14.63 -1.29 -14.56
C LYS A 127 -14.28 -2.69 -15.07
N PRO A 128 -14.86 -3.16 -16.15
CA PRO A 128 -14.44 -4.41 -16.79
C PRO A 128 -12.95 -4.41 -17.10
N TRP A 129 -12.32 -5.58 -17.15
CA TRP A 129 -10.94 -5.70 -17.64
C TRP A 129 -10.84 -5.14 -19.05
N ARG A 130 -9.79 -4.37 -19.28
CA ARG A 130 -9.50 -3.81 -20.61
C ARG A 130 -8.78 -4.86 -21.44
N HIS A 131 -9.50 -5.50 -22.33
CA HIS A 131 -8.94 -6.34 -23.39
C HIS A 131 -8.54 -5.44 -24.56
N MET A 132 -7.56 -4.58 -24.36
CA MET A 132 -7.19 -3.53 -25.29
C MET A 132 -5.94 -3.95 -26.08
N GLN A 133 -6.09 -3.99 -27.41
CA GLN A 133 -4.95 -4.18 -28.30
C GLN A 133 -4.07 -2.92 -28.27
N TYR A 134 -2.76 -3.11 -28.21
CA TYR A 134 -1.81 -2.01 -28.30
C TYR A 134 -1.75 -1.48 -29.74
N THR A 135 -2.08 -0.19 -29.92
CA THR A 135 -2.13 0.49 -31.24
C THR A 135 -1.02 1.51 -31.43
N GLY A 136 -0.24 1.79 -30.37
CA GLY A 136 0.80 2.81 -30.36
C GLY A 136 0.38 4.15 -29.76
N ASN A 137 -0.90 4.34 -29.45
CA ASN A 137 -1.41 5.52 -28.75
C ASN A 137 -1.38 5.36 -27.24
N GLU A 138 -1.35 4.12 -26.78
CA GLU A 138 -1.29 3.73 -25.39
C GLU A 138 0.17 3.67 -24.89
N TYR A 139 0.32 3.40 -23.59
CA TYR A 139 1.64 3.24 -22.96
C TYR A 139 1.58 2.22 -21.80
N ILE A 140 2.74 1.70 -21.46
CA ILE A 140 2.98 1.01 -20.19
C ILE A 140 3.20 2.10 -19.14
N LEU A 141 2.32 2.17 -18.14
CA LEU A 141 2.43 3.12 -17.03
C LEU A 141 3.27 2.53 -15.91
N PHE A 142 4.48 3.04 -15.73
CA PHE A 142 5.36 2.62 -14.65
C PHE A 142 5.12 3.48 -13.41
N LEU A 143 4.50 2.88 -12.41
CA LEU A 143 4.07 3.52 -11.16
C LEU A 143 5.19 3.47 -10.12
N LEU A 144 5.84 4.59 -9.85
CA LEU A 144 6.90 4.69 -8.86
C LEU A 144 6.35 5.03 -7.47
N GLN A 145 7.05 4.52 -6.45
CA GLN A 145 6.76 4.74 -5.03
C GLN A 145 7.64 5.85 -4.46
N ASN A 146 7.34 6.25 -3.22
CA ASN A 146 8.24 7.09 -2.44
C ASN A 146 9.59 6.35 -2.24
N PRO A 147 10.74 6.93 -2.63
CA PRO A 147 12.05 6.27 -2.52
C PRO A 147 12.48 5.85 -1.11
N ILE A 148 11.79 6.37 -0.09
CA ILE A 148 12.02 6.00 1.31
C ILE A 148 10.82 5.29 1.93
N ASP A 149 9.99 4.66 1.11
CA ASP A 149 8.86 3.86 1.58
C ASP A 149 9.36 2.55 2.18
N THR A 150 8.79 2.17 3.33
CA THR A 150 9.16 0.91 4.00
C THR A 150 8.73 -0.33 3.22
N SER A 151 7.80 -0.23 2.29
CA SER A 151 7.48 -1.30 1.36
C SER A 151 8.61 -1.63 0.37
N LEU A 152 9.65 -0.77 0.29
CA LEU A 152 10.88 -1.00 -0.46
C LEU A 152 11.98 -1.69 0.37
N ASN A 153 11.75 -1.99 1.65
CA ASN A 153 12.74 -2.66 2.50
C ASN A 153 13.36 -3.90 1.84
N PRO A 154 12.59 -4.83 1.23
CA PRO A 154 13.17 -6.02 0.63
C PRO A 154 14.20 -5.71 -0.47
N LEU A 155 13.98 -4.64 -1.22
CA LEU A 155 14.91 -4.18 -2.25
C LEU A 155 16.20 -3.62 -1.64
N ILE A 156 16.05 -2.76 -0.62
CA ILE A 156 17.15 -2.07 0.04
C ILE A 156 18.02 -3.06 0.83
N GLU A 157 17.40 -4.01 1.52
CA GLU A 157 18.07 -5.07 2.27
C GLU A 157 18.85 -6.02 1.35
N SER A 158 18.43 -6.15 0.09
CA SER A 158 19.18 -6.84 -0.96
C SER A 158 20.38 -6.03 -1.49
N GLY A 159 20.64 -4.84 -0.94
CA GLY A 159 21.73 -3.94 -1.37
C GLY A 159 21.46 -3.20 -2.67
N ILE A 160 20.21 -3.19 -3.16
CA ILE A 160 19.84 -2.56 -4.42
C ILE A 160 19.25 -1.17 -4.12
N ARG A 161 19.83 -0.13 -4.71
CA ARG A 161 19.26 1.21 -4.65
C ARG A 161 17.99 1.28 -5.50
N TYR A 162 17.01 2.06 -5.05
CA TYR A 162 15.74 2.18 -5.77
C TYR A 162 15.92 2.76 -7.19
N ASP A 163 16.80 3.73 -7.37
CA ASP A 163 17.11 4.30 -8.70
C ASP A 163 17.73 3.26 -9.64
N ASP A 164 18.63 2.41 -9.12
CA ASP A 164 19.24 1.33 -9.91
C ASP A 164 18.19 0.29 -10.31
N TRP A 165 17.26 -0.02 -9.42
CA TRP A 165 16.12 -0.89 -9.70
C TRP A 165 15.20 -0.30 -10.78
N ILE A 166 14.88 1.00 -10.70
CA ILE A 166 14.07 1.69 -11.72
C ILE A 166 14.76 1.58 -13.09
N ASN A 167 16.03 1.95 -13.15
CA ASN A 167 16.81 1.92 -14.39
C ASN A 167 16.91 0.51 -14.98
N LYS A 168 17.10 -0.49 -14.12
CA LYS A 168 17.09 -1.90 -14.53
C LYS A 168 15.71 -2.29 -15.06
N THR A 169 14.65 -1.98 -14.35
CA THR A 169 13.28 -2.34 -14.75
C THR A 169 12.92 -1.74 -16.11
N ILE A 170 13.30 -0.48 -16.38
CA ILE A 170 13.08 0.12 -17.71
C ILE A 170 13.82 -0.67 -18.81
N ARG A 171 15.07 -1.04 -18.57
CA ARG A 171 15.84 -1.88 -19.53
C ARG A 171 15.21 -3.25 -19.72
N ASP A 172 14.73 -3.87 -18.64
CA ASP A 172 14.06 -5.16 -18.70
C ASP A 172 12.74 -5.08 -19.49
N ILE A 173 11.95 -4.01 -19.31
CA ILE A 173 10.76 -3.76 -20.15
C ILE A 173 11.17 -3.61 -21.62
N ARG A 174 12.21 -2.83 -21.90
CA ARG A 174 12.72 -2.64 -23.27
C ARG A 174 13.25 -3.91 -23.92
N SER A 175 13.74 -4.87 -23.13
CA SER A 175 14.19 -6.17 -23.66
C SER A 175 13.05 -7.06 -24.16
N VAL A 176 11.84 -6.85 -23.68
CA VAL A 176 10.66 -7.65 -24.05
C VAL A 176 9.69 -6.91 -24.98
N THR A 177 9.73 -5.56 -25.03
CA THR A 177 8.81 -4.80 -25.88
C THR A 177 9.32 -3.39 -26.22
N ASN A 178 8.90 -2.89 -27.40
CA ASN A 178 9.15 -1.51 -27.85
C ASN A 178 7.96 -0.53 -27.54
N LYS A 179 6.96 -0.99 -26.78
CA LYS A 179 5.81 -0.15 -26.42
C LYS A 179 6.26 1.08 -25.63
N LYS A 180 5.52 2.17 -25.76
CA LYS A 180 5.82 3.41 -25.03
C LYS A 180 5.79 3.17 -23.53
N ILE A 181 6.73 3.76 -22.80
CA ILE A 181 6.77 3.75 -21.33
C ILE A 181 6.52 5.17 -20.85
N LYS A 182 5.51 5.33 -20.00
CA LYS A 182 5.26 6.54 -19.24
C LYS A 182 5.53 6.28 -17.77
N ILE A 183 6.33 7.11 -17.13
CA ILE A 183 6.64 7.02 -15.71
C ILE A 183 5.75 7.97 -14.93
N ARG A 184 5.08 7.45 -13.90
CA ARG A 184 4.40 8.27 -12.91
C ARG A 184 5.19 8.25 -11.60
N LEU A 185 5.73 9.41 -11.24
CA LEU A 185 6.44 9.62 -9.98
C LEU A 185 5.45 9.67 -8.81
N HIS A 186 5.93 9.40 -7.61
CA HIS A 186 5.11 9.60 -6.41
C HIS A 186 4.83 11.10 -6.20
N PRO A 187 3.57 11.55 -6.08
CA PRO A 187 3.20 12.98 -6.14
C PRO A 187 3.86 13.85 -5.06
N ARG A 188 4.16 13.29 -3.89
CA ARG A 188 4.83 14.01 -2.79
C ARG A 188 6.36 14.07 -2.88
N PHE A 189 6.98 13.27 -3.74
CA PHE A 189 8.43 13.05 -3.70
C PHE A 189 9.07 13.19 -5.09
N GLN A 190 8.48 13.96 -5.97
CA GLN A 190 9.00 14.19 -7.34
C GLN A 190 10.45 14.68 -7.34
N SER A 191 10.80 15.59 -6.44
CA SER A 191 12.15 16.15 -6.32
C SER A 191 13.23 15.15 -5.88
N ARG A 192 12.84 13.94 -5.52
CA ARG A 192 13.77 12.87 -5.12
C ARG A 192 14.20 11.97 -6.28
N PHE A 193 13.63 12.17 -7.46
CA PHE A 193 13.98 11.41 -8.65
C PHE A 193 14.90 12.22 -9.57
N ASP A 194 15.89 11.54 -10.14
CA ASP A 194 16.74 12.14 -11.17
C ASP A 194 16.02 12.11 -12.52
N LEU A 195 15.28 13.20 -12.81
CA LEU A 195 14.49 13.33 -14.04
C LEU A 195 15.37 13.35 -15.29
N HIS A 196 16.61 13.86 -15.17
CA HIS A 196 17.54 13.89 -16.29
C HIS A 196 17.93 12.45 -16.71
N THR A 197 18.39 11.63 -15.76
CA THR A 197 18.70 10.23 -16.05
C THR A 197 17.50 9.47 -16.59
N LEU A 198 16.30 9.67 -16.02
CA LEU A 198 15.08 9.03 -16.54
C LEU A 198 14.77 9.45 -17.98
N SER A 199 14.94 10.72 -18.34
CA SER A 199 14.69 11.20 -19.72
C SER A 199 15.65 10.56 -20.74
N LEU A 200 16.88 10.29 -20.34
CA LEU A 200 17.87 9.62 -21.22
C LEU A 200 17.52 8.15 -21.54
N LEU A 201 16.63 7.53 -20.75
CA LEU A 201 16.14 6.17 -21.01
C LEU A 201 15.00 6.09 -22.03
N GLY A 202 14.67 7.20 -22.69
CA GLY A 202 13.63 7.26 -23.71
C GLY A 202 12.22 6.98 -23.18
N VAL A 203 11.95 7.41 -21.95
CA VAL A 203 10.63 7.30 -21.30
C VAL A 203 9.95 8.66 -21.22
N GLU A 204 8.63 8.66 -21.28
CA GLU A 204 7.82 9.85 -20.98
C GLU A 204 7.64 9.95 -19.46
N ILE A 205 7.77 11.16 -18.91
CA ILE A 205 7.44 11.40 -17.49
C ILE A 205 6.07 12.04 -17.45
N SER A 206 5.17 11.49 -16.64
CA SER A 206 3.84 12.07 -16.45
C SER A 206 3.96 13.48 -15.86
N ASN A 207 3.21 14.41 -16.42
CA ASN A 207 3.02 15.77 -15.90
C ASN A 207 1.64 15.95 -15.23
N GLU A 208 0.87 14.87 -15.10
CA GLU A 208 -0.45 14.86 -14.47
C GLU A 208 -0.30 14.84 -12.93
N TYR A 209 -0.02 16.03 -12.37
CA TYR A 209 0.08 16.22 -10.92
C TYR A 209 -0.79 17.39 -10.48
N ASP A 210 -1.86 17.08 -9.76
CA ASP A 210 -2.75 18.11 -9.17
C ASP A 210 -2.22 18.65 -7.83
N GLY A 211 -0.95 18.35 -7.51
CA GLY A 211 -0.46 18.45 -6.14
C GLY A 211 -1.11 17.39 -5.25
N TRP A 212 -0.60 17.23 -4.03
CA TRP A 212 -1.30 16.44 -3.02
C TRP A 212 -2.43 17.28 -2.47
N ASN A 213 -3.52 17.43 -3.21
CA ASN A 213 -4.69 18.11 -2.72
C ASN A 213 -5.47 17.14 -1.81
N LYS A 214 -5.86 17.62 -0.65
CA LYS A 214 -6.40 16.84 0.47
C LYS A 214 -7.69 16.08 0.13
N SER A 215 -8.47 16.60 -0.82
CA SER A 215 -9.78 16.07 -1.19
C SER A 215 -9.79 15.19 -2.45
N ASN A 216 -8.77 15.25 -3.31
CA ASN A 216 -8.86 14.67 -4.65
C ASN A 216 -7.56 13.94 -5.06
N GLY A 217 -6.86 13.30 -4.14
CA GLY A 217 -5.55 12.69 -4.38
C GLY A 217 -5.47 11.63 -5.48
N GLY A 218 -6.57 11.41 -6.21
CA GLY A 218 -6.69 10.40 -7.23
C GLY A 218 -6.96 10.89 -8.66
N ASP A 219 -7.49 12.08 -8.88
CA ASP A 219 -7.95 12.49 -10.23
C ASP A 219 -6.80 12.50 -11.26
N SER A 220 -5.61 12.92 -10.86
CA SER A 220 -4.45 12.92 -11.75
C SER A 220 -3.97 11.51 -12.11
N LEU A 221 -4.11 10.52 -11.21
CA LEU A 221 -3.81 9.12 -11.52
C LEU A 221 -4.78 8.58 -12.58
N TYR A 222 -6.07 8.89 -12.46
CA TYR A 222 -7.09 8.42 -13.41
C TYR A 222 -6.87 8.97 -14.81
N LYS A 223 -6.30 10.18 -14.96
CA LYS A 223 -5.89 10.72 -16.27
C LYS A 223 -4.79 9.86 -16.90
N ASP A 224 -3.77 9.48 -16.12
CA ASP A 224 -2.74 8.56 -16.61
C ASP A 224 -3.29 7.16 -16.88
N LEU A 225 -4.18 6.66 -16.03
CA LEU A 225 -4.79 5.34 -16.24
C LEU A 225 -5.67 5.27 -17.49
N LYS A 226 -6.22 6.38 -17.96
CA LYS A 226 -7.14 6.42 -19.11
C LYS A 226 -6.54 5.74 -20.35
N ASN A 227 -5.29 6.02 -20.67
CA ASN A 227 -4.59 5.49 -21.85
C ASN A 227 -3.50 4.47 -21.47
N ALA A 228 -3.45 4.02 -20.21
CA ALA A 228 -2.55 2.96 -19.82
C ALA A 228 -3.03 1.63 -20.41
N TRP A 229 -2.15 0.99 -21.21
CA TRP A 229 -2.36 -0.36 -21.73
C TRP A 229 -2.10 -1.41 -20.65
N ALA A 230 -1.06 -1.21 -19.86
CA ALA A 230 -0.74 -1.98 -18.66
C ALA A 230 -0.03 -1.08 -17.64
N CYS A 231 -0.05 -1.47 -16.38
CA CYS A 231 0.75 -0.85 -15.33
C CYS A 231 1.87 -1.77 -14.89
N VAL A 232 3.03 -1.20 -14.51
CA VAL A 232 4.14 -1.92 -13.86
C VAL A 232 4.47 -1.21 -12.56
N THR A 233 4.77 -1.94 -11.50
CA THR A 233 5.21 -1.36 -10.23
C THR A 233 6.01 -2.36 -9.39
N PHE A 234 6.76 -1.88 -8.40
CA PHE A 234 7.29 -2.75 -7.35
C PHE A 234 6.15 -3.26 -6.47
N SER A 235 5.47 -2.35 -5.73
CA SER A 235 4.34 -2.70 -4.85
C SER A 235 3.41 -1.50 -4.55
N SER A 236 3.34 -0.53 -5.45
CA SER A 236 2.57 0.70 -5.22
C SER A 236 1.07 0.42 -5.04
N ASN A 237 0.44 1.10 -4.08
CA ASN A 237 -1.00 1.07 -3.90
C ASN A 237 -1.80 1.58 -5.12
N ALA A 238 -1.20 2.43 -5.98
CA ALA A 238 -1.81 2.86 -7.23
C ALA A 238 -2.15 1.68 -8.17
N ALA A 239 -1.52 0.52 -7.99
CA ALA A 239 -1.86 -0.70 -8.71
C ALA A 239 -3.28 -1.21 -8.38
N THR A 240 -3.76 -1.04 -7.15
CA THR A 240 -5.14 -1.42 -6.78
C THR A 240 -6.16 -0.55 -7.50
N GLU A 241 -5.87 0.73 -7.65
CA GLU A 241 -6.72 1.67 -8.40
C GLU A 241 -6.69 1.33 -9.91
N ALA A 242 -5.53 0.96 -10.45
CA ALA A 242 -5.40 0.49 -11.83
C ALA A 242 -6.25 -0.77 -12.09
N ILE A 243 -6.25 -1.73 -11.17
CA ILE A 243 -7.08 -2.93 -11.25
C ILE A 243 -8.57 -2.59 -11.20
N CYS A 244 -8.99 -1.65 -10.34
CA CYS A 244 -10.38 -1.18 -10.31
C CYS A 244 -10.79 -0.52 -11.63
N GLU A 245 -9.87 0.19 -12.28
CA GLU A 245 -10.06 0.79 -13.62
C GLU A 245 -9.98 -0.24 -14.76
N GLY A 246 -9.76 -1.52 -14.46
CA GLY A 246 -9.66 -2.61 -15.43
C GLY A 246 -8.32 -2.67 -16.17
N VAL A 247 -7.30 -1.94 -15.74
CA VAL A 247 -5.98 -1.96 -16.37
C VAL A 247 -5.18 -3.16 -15.86
N PRO A 248 -4.60 -4.01 -16.77
CA PRO A 248 -3.69 -5.08 -16.38
C PRO A 248 -2.49 -4.54 -15.60
N VAL A 249 -2.09 -5.25 -14.54
CA VAL A 249 -0.96 -4.85 -13.69
C VAL A 249 0.10 -5.93 -13.63
N VAL A 250 1.36 -5.53 -13.69
CA VAL A 250 2.53 -6.33 -13.34
C VAL A 250 3.10 -5.81 -12.02
N ASN A 251 2.95 -6.58 -10.94
CA ASN A 251 3.62 -6.35 -9.68
C ASN A 251 4.93 -7.12 -9.64
N LEU A 252 6.02 -6.44 -9.34
CA LEU A 252 7.34 -7.06 -9.28
C LEU A 252 7.74 -7.49 -7.87
N HIS A 253 6.88 -7.26 -6.88
CA HIS A 253 7.07 -7.75 -5.51
C HIS A 253 5.75 -8.13 -4.83
N LYS A 254 5.78 -9.24 -4.09
CA LYS A 254 4.63 -9.84 -3.41
C LYS A 254 4.07 -9.02 -2.23
N SER A 255 4.78 -7.97 -1.79
CA SER A 255 4.30 -7.05 -0.74
C SER A 255 3.07 -6.23 -1.16
N SER A 256 2.77 -6.17 -2.45
CA SER A 256 1.61 -5.45 -3.00
C SER A 256 0.29 -6.15 -2.68
N PHE A 257 -0.71 -5.38 -2.24
CA PHE A 257 -2.08 -5.88 -2.06
C PHE A 257 -2.76 -6.31 -3.37
N SER A 258 -2.27 -5.83 -4.50
CA SER A 258 -2.75 -6.24 -5.82
C SER A 258 -2.04 -7.51 -6.36
N TRP A 259 -1.11 -8.10 -5.60
CA TRP A 259 -0.38 -9.31 -6.01
C TRP A 259 -1.31 -10.45 -6.48
N PRO A 260 -2.40 -10.83 -5.77
CA PRO A 260 -3.25 -11.97 -6.16
C PRO A 260 -3.96 -11.82 -7.50
N VAL A 261 -4.10 -10.59 -8.00
CA VAL A 261 -4.88 -10.26 -9.22
C VAL A 261 -4.03 -9.52 -10.24
N SER A 262 -2.74 -9.86 -10.30
CA SER A 262 -1.75 -9.24 -11.19
C SER A 262 -0.78 -10.26 -11.77
N TYR A 263 -0.06 -9.87 -12.80
CA TYR A 263 1.09 -10.61 -13.35
C TYR A 263 2.35 -10.33 -12.53
N HIS A 264 3.32 -11.24 -12.57
CA HIS A 264 4.53 -11.15 -11.75
C HIS A 264 5.82 -11.12 -12.57
N THR A 265 5.70 -11.21 -13.89
CA THR A 265 6.84 -11.15 -14.83
C THR A 265 6.56 -10.14 -15.94
N LEU A 266 7.61 -9.55 -16.49
CA LEU A 266 7.50 -8.56 -17.55
C LEU A 266 7.20 -9.17 -18.92
N ASP A 267 7.32 -10.51 -19.08
CA ASP A 267 7.12 -11.20 -20.35
C ASP A 267 5.72 -10.99 -20.93
N ILE A 268 4.71 -10.80 -20.07
CA ILE A 268 3.35 -10.51 -20.50
C ILE A 268 3.26 -9.23 -21.35
N LEU A 269 4.20 -8.30 -21.18
CA LEU A 269 4.25 -7.05 -21.93
C LEU A 269 4.68 -7.24 -23.41
N ALA A 270 5.20 -8.41 -23.77
CA ALA A 270 5.50 -8.74 -25.17
C ALA A 270 4.24 -8.98 -26.01
N GLN A 271 3.11 -9.31 -25.38
CA GLN A 271 1.84 -9.55 -26.08
C GLN A 271 1.28 -8.27 -26.69
N ASP A 272 0.45 -8.40 -27.72
CA ASP A 272 -0.26 -7.25 -28.30
C ASP A 272 -1.54 -6.92 -27.53
N MET A 273 -2.14 -7.91 -26.86
CA MET A 273 -3.29 -7.77 -25.99
C MET A 273 -3.08 -8.63 -24.74
N ILE A 274 -3.33 -8.08 -23.57
CA ILE A 274 -3.27 -8.81 -22.30
C ILE A 274 -4.69 -9.26 -21.92
N GLU A 275 -4.89 -10.56 -21.82
CA GLU A 275 -6.14 -11.15 -21.35
C GLU A 275 -6.07 -11.37 -19.83
N CYS A 276 -6.86 -10.61 -19.07
CA CYS A 276 -6.97 -10.75 -17.62
C CYS A 276 -8.17 -11.61 -17.25
N ASN A 277 -7.92 -12.72 -16.54
CA ASN A 277 -8.92 -13.64 -16.04
C ASN A 277 -8.88 -13.79 -14.52
N PHE A 278 -8.34 -12.77 -13.80
CA PHE A 278 -8.28 -12.79 -12.35
C PHE A 278 -9.67 -12.56 -11.72
N ASP A 279 -10.00 -13.34 -10.70
CA ASP A 279 -11.16 -13.08 -9.86
C ASP A 279 -10.91 -11.88 -8.93
N ARG A 280 -11.36 -10.70 -9.37
CA ARG A 280 -11.24 -9.47 -8.59
C ARG A 280 -12.29 -9.37 -7.48
N ILE A 281 -13.38 -10.10 -7.57
CA ILE A 281 -14.50 -9.88 -6.64
C ILE A 281 -14.13 -10.37 -5.24
N GLN A 282 -13.68 -11.61 -5.12
CA GLN A 282 -13.23 -12.12 -3.82
C GLN A 282 -12.02 -11.35 -3.28
N TRP A 283 -11.09 -10.96 -4.16
CA TRP A 283 -9.95 -10.12 -3.79
C TRP A 283 -10.39 -8.77 -3.18
N LEU A 284 -11.41 -8.11 -3.74
CA LEU A 284 -11.97 -6.86 -3.21
C LEU A 284 -12.56 -7.07 -1.82
N TYR A 285 -13.28 -8.18 -1.61
CA TYR A 285 -13.84 -8.54 -0.30
C TYR A 285 -12.72 -8.76 0.72
N ASP A 286 -11.71 -9.51 0.36
CA ASP A 286 -10.56 -9.80 1.21
C ASP A 286 -9.77 -8.51 1.54
N CYS A 287 -9.53 -7.64 0.57
CA CYS A 287 -8.90 -6.33 0.80
C CYS A 287 -9.74 -5.43 1.72
N ALA A 288 -11.06 -5.42 1.59
CA ALA A 288 -11.94 -4.63 2.44
C ALA A 288 -11.82 -5.00 3.92
N TYR A 289 -11.61 -6.28 4.22
CA TYR A 289 -11.42 -6.78 5.59
C TYR A 289 -10.02 -6.53 6.18
N THR A 290 -9.15 -5.85 5.45
CA THR A 290 -7.90 -5.30 6.01
C THR A 290 -8.05 -3.87 6.50
N GLN A 291 -9.17 -3.18 6.21
CA GLN A 291 -9.36 -1.74 6.42
C GLN A 291 -10.50 -1.45 7.40
N TRP A 292 -10.25 -0.50 8.31
CA TRP A 292 -11.11 -0.20 9.44
C TRP A 292 -11.20 1.29 9.68
N THR A 293 -12.36 1.79 10.08
CA THR A 293 -12.55 3.17 10.51
C THR A 293 -11.98 3.37 11.92
N LEU A 294 -11.75 4.64 12.31
CA LEU A 294 -11.35 4.96 13.69
C LEU A 294 -12.41 4.50 14.71
N GLU A 295 -13.71 4.61 14.38
CA GLU A 295 -14.79 4.15 15.23
C GLU A 295 -14.70 2.65 15.49
N GLU A 296 -14.47 1.85 14.46
CA GLU A 296 -14.31 0.40 14.58
C GLU A 296 -13.06 0.02 15.39
N ILE A 297 -11.96 0.75 15.21
CA ILE A 297 -10.74 0.54 16.02
C ILE A 297 -11.00 0.90 17.48
N ASN A 298 -11.68 2.03 17.74
CA ASN A 298 -12.04 2.49 19.08
C ASN A 298 -13.09 1.58 19.76
N SER A 299 -13.91 0.86 19.01
CA SER A 299 -14.86 -0.11 19.56
C SER A 299 -14.21 -1.40 20.07
N GLY A 300 -12.93 -1.61 19.71
CA GLY A 300 -12.17 -2.80 20.08
C GLY A 300 -12.41 -4.02 19.19
N ILE A 301 -13.28 -3.94 18.19
CA ILE A 301 -13.57 -5.09 17.32
C ILE A 301 -12.34 -5.52 16.53
N VAL A 302 -11.49 -4.57 16.11
CA VAL A 302 -10.35 -4.83 15.24
C VAL A 302 -9.26 -5.62 15.95
N HIS A 303 -8.83 -5.16 17.14
CA HIS A 303 -7.75 -5.84 17.85
C HIS A 303 -8.20 -7.20 18.40
N ARG A 304 -9.45 -7.34 18.86
CA ARG A 304 -10.00 -8.64 19.25
C ARG A 304 -9.97 -9.62 18.08
N ARG A 305 -10.47 -9.21 16.91
CA ARG A 305 -10.42 -10.03 15.69
C ARG A 305 -8.99 -10.48 15.36
N LEU A 306 -8.01 -9.59 15.45
CA LEU A 306 -6.63 -9.89 15.12
C LEU A 306 -5.97 -10.80 16.15
N LEU A 307 -6.17 -10.54 17.46
CA LEU A 307 -5.52 -11.31 18.53
C LEU A 307 -6.18 -12.67 18.76
N ASP A 308 -7.50 -12.78 18.55
CA ASP A 308 -8.23 -14.04 18.70
C ASP A 308 -8.19 -14.94 17.45
N GLY A 309 -7.55 -14.49 16.37
CA GLY A 309 -7.37 -15.27 15.15
C GLY A 309 -8.68 -15.56 14.41
N ASN A 310 -9.55 -14.54 14.28
CA ASN A 310 -10.84 -14.66 13.57
C ASN A 310 -11.85 -15.63 14.22
N ARG A 311 -11.83 -15.76 15.54
CA ARG A 311 -12.80 -16.56 16.31
C ARG A 311 -14.16 -15.87 16.48
N THR A 312 -14.54 -14.99 15.55
CA THR A 312 -15.86 -14.33 15.55
C THR A 312 -16.74 -14.85 14.45
#